data_b6bb698f441fb2af2edc164428008f25
#
_entry.id   b6bb698f441fb2af2edc164428008f25
#
_cell.length_a   1.000
_cell.length_b   1.000
_cell.length_c   1.000
_cell.angle_alpha   90.00
_cell.angle_beta   90.00
_cell.angle_gamma   90.00
#
_symmetry.space_group_name_H-M   'P 1'
#
loop_
_entity.id
_entity.type
_entity.pdbx_description
1 polymer ?
#
loop_
_entity_poly.entity_id
_entity_poly.type
_entity_poly.pdbx_seq_one_letter_code
_entity_poly.pdbx_strand_id
1 'polypeptide(L)'
;VQRILKQHLLKNKQMKINNFLSLILITILCFXCKTEDVEPVTNNNXNNXXGTTILGCTDATAVNYNAQANSDDGCCKYFSLVLNEVLYDPPSGMNGDANQDGVRDANEDEFIELVNVSNQNLDISGYEFYDETNLAQGMPNHVVPPGTILSANSAYVLFGGGSPPMNLWVNTIVHVASAAVLNLNNSSDTLTIKDEIGNTLIVFDVEALSNNPDESYSRIPDICGDFVQHNSLSNGLFSPGTKVDGTSF
;
A
#
# COMPACT_ATOMS: atom_id res chain seq x y z
N VAL A 1 -33.06 -15.90 -24.54
CA VAL A 1 -32.62 -15.13 -23.38
C VAL A 1 -32.61 -16.01 -22.15
N GLN A 2 -33.69 -16.70 -21.78
CA GLN A 2 -33.73 -17.56 -20.57
C GLN A 2 -32.73 -18.72 -20.58
N ARG A 3 -32.37 -19.30 -21.72
CA ARG A 3 -31.37 -20.39 -21.82
C ARG A 3 -29.94 -19.92 -21.53
N ILE A 4 -29.61 -18.70 -21.94
CA ILE A 4 -28.28 -18.11 -21.74
C ILE A 4 -28.08 -17.75 -20.26
N LEU A 5 -29.11 -17.17 -19.63
CA LEU A 5 -29.10 -16.85 -18.21
C LEU A 5 -28.92 -18.10 -17.34
N LYS A 6 -29.55 -19.22 -17.71
CA LYS A 6 -29.46 -20.48 -16.97
C LYS A 6 -28.04 -21.09 -17.08
N GLN A 7 -27.39 -20.97 -18.23
CA GLN A 7 -26.01 -21.44 -18.43
C GLN A 7 -25.00 -20.59 -17.63
N HIS A 8 -25.23 -19.26 -17.54
CA HIS A 8 -24.37 -18.37 -16.76
C HIS A 8 -24.46 -18.67 -15.26
N LEU A 9 -25.66 -18.92 -14.76
CA LEU A 9 -25.88 -19.29 -13.34
C LEU A 9 -25.21 -20.62 -12.99
N LEU A 10 -25.26 -21.60 -13.89
CA LEU A 10 -24.63 -22.90 -13.66
C LEU A 10 -23.11 -22.83 -13.66
N LYS A 11 -22.50 -22.00 -14.52
CA LYS A 11 -21.06 -21.74 -14.56
C LYS A 11 -20.57 -21.08 -13.27
N ASN A 12 -21.29 -20.07 -12.78
CA ASN A 12 -20.93 -19.37 -11.54
C ASN A 12 -21.05 -20.28 -10.30
N LYS A 13 -22.03 -21.19 -10.29
CA LYS A 13 -22.21 -22.16 -9.21
C LYS A 13 -21.07 -23.19 -9.21
N GLN A 14 -20.63 -23.63 -10.40
CA GLN A 14 -19.52 -24.57 -10.54
C GLN A 14 -18.18 -23.95 -10.12
N MET A 15 -17.96 -22.66 -10.45
CA MET A 15 -16.76 -21.93 -10.03
C MET A 15 -16.67 -21.79 -8.50
N LYS A 16 -17.79 -21.49 -7.84
CA LYS A 16 -17.83 -21.38 -6.36
C LYS A 16 -17.56 -22.73 -5.68
N ILE A 17 -18.05 -23.84 -6.26
CA ILE A 17 -17.82 -25.18 -5.71
C ILE A 17 -16.34 -25.59 -5.86
N ASN A 18 -15.72 -25.29 -6.99
CA ASN A 18 -14.31 -25.62 -7.23
C ASN A 18 -13.38 -24.82 -6.31
N ASN A 19 -13.69 -23.55 -6.05
CA ASN A 19 -12.92 -22.72 -5.11
C ASN A 19 -13.07 -23.23 -3.66
N PHE A 20 -14.26 -23.70 -3.28
CA PHE A 20 -14.51 -24.24 -1.95
C PHE A 20 -13.77 -25.57 -1.73
N LEU A 21 -13.71 -26.43 -2.74
CA LEU A 21 -12.95 -27.68 -2.66
C LEU A 21 -11.44 -27.46 -2.63
N SER A 22 -10.93 -26.44 -3.32
CA SER A 22 -9.51 -26.07 -3.29
C SER A 22 -9.09 -25.59 -1.90
N LEU A 23 -9.95 -24.82 -1.22
CA LEU A 23 -9.68 -24.33 0.12
C LEU A 23 -9.65 -25.45 1.16
N ILE A 24 -10.46 -26.48 1.01
CA ILE A 24 -10.51 -27.62 1.94
C ILE A 24 -9.27 -28.52 1.79
N LEU A 25 -8.70 -28.62 0.59
CA LEU A 25 -7.52 -29.46 0.37
C LEU A 25 -6.23 -28.84 0.95
N ILE A 26 -6.18 -27.51 1.10
CA ILE A 26 -5.01 -26.81 1.66
C ILE A 26 -4.95 -26.92 3.19
N THR A 27 -6.09 -27.11 3.86
CA THR A 27 -6.14 -27.14 5.34
C THR A 27 -5.75 -28.49 5.95
N ILE A 28 -5.58 -29.56 5.16
CA ILE A 28 -5.29 -30.90 5.69
C ILE A 28 -3.78 -31.20 5.77
N LEU A 29 -2.91 -30.33 5.21
CA LEU A 29 -1.45 -30.58 5.15
C LEU A 29 -0.62 -29.93 6.26
N CYS A 30 -1.26 -29.31 7.29
CA CYS A 30 -0.53 -28.58 8.35
C CYS A 30 -0.61 -29.22 9.74
N PHE A 31 -0.76 -30.54 9.86
CA PHE A 31 -0.66 -31.19 11.16
C PHE A 31 0.46 -32.22 11.17
N UNK A 32 1.52 -31.73 11.52
CA UNK A 32 2.41 -32.51 11.90
C UNK A 32 3.54 -31.84 12.41
N CYS A 33 3.26 -31.13 13.23
CA CYS A 33 4.36 -30.60 14.01
C CYS A 33 4.74 -31.61 15.10
N LYS A 34 5.80 -32.33 14.88
CA LYS A 34 6.42 -33.16 15.93
C LYS A 34 7.20 -32.23 16.86
N THR A 35 6.81 -32.23 18.13
CA THR A 35 7.65 -31.67 19.20
C THR A 35 8.83 -32.63 19.40
N GLU A 36 10.01 -32.22 19.04
CA GLU A 36 11.23 -32.93 19.44
C GLU A 36 11.67 -32.42 20.80
N ASP A 37 11.83 -33.34 21.74
CA ASP A 37 12.37 -33.08 23.07
C ASP A 37 13.82 -32.60 22.94
N VAL A 38 14.11 -31.39 23.45
CA VAL A 38 15.45 -30.82 23.45
C VAL A 38 16.22 -31.32 24.68
N GLU A 39 17.14 -32.24 24.46
CA GLU A 39 18.12 -32.63 25.49
C GLU A 39 19.09 -31.46 25.75
N PRO A 40 19.51 -31.24 27.00
CA PRO A 40 20.45 -30.14 27.31
C PRO A 40 21.85 -30.41 26.76
N VAL A 41 22.28 -29.59 25.81
CA VAL A 41 23.62 -29.66 25.22
C VAL A 41 24.65 -29.04 26.14
N THR A 42 25.61 -29.84 26.57
CA THR A 42 26.78 -29.36 27.32
C THR A 42 27.72 -28.54 26.41
N ASN A 43 28.13 -27.40 26.93
CA ASN A 43 29.06 -26.45 26.30
C ASN A 43 30.30 -27.10 25.70
N ASN A 44 30.53 -26.93 24.41
CA ASN A 44 31.87 -27.02 23.82
C ASN A 44 32.01 -25.92 22.76
N ASN A 45 33.04 -25.12 23.00
CA ASN A 45 33.51 -24.02 22.20
C ASN A 45 33.36 -24.19 20.68
N UNK A 46 32.47 -23.40 19.98
CA UNK A 46 32.58 -23.18 18.75
C UNK A 46 32.42 -21.86 18.47
N ASN A 47 33.39 -21.50 18.00
CA ASN A 47 33.32 -20.19 17.38
C ASN A 47 32.20 -20.20 16.32
N ASN A 48 31.00 -20.00 16.78
CA ASN A 48 29.88 -19.87 15.87
C ASN A 48 29.73 -18.40 15.47
N UNK A 49 30.08 -18.02 14.61
CA UNK A 49 29.90 -16.95 14.17
C UNK A 49 28.65 -16.79 13.80
N UNK A 50 28.06 -16.72 14.36
CA UNK A 50 27.08 -16.46 14.13
C UNK A 50 27.02 -15.62 13.28
N GLY A 51 26.88 -15.86 12.25
CA GLY A 51 26.62 -14.96 11.16
C GLY A 51 25.39 -14.12 11.47
N THR A 52 25.56 -12.84 11.50
CA THR A 52 24.43 -11.92 11.71
C THR A 52 23.36 -12.22 10.65
N THR A 53 22.12 -12.50 11.07
CA THR A 53 21.00 -12.63 10.14
C THR A 53 20.72 -11.25 9.55
N ILE A 54 20.80 -11.15 8.23
CA ILE A 54 20.47 -9.94 7.47
C ILE A 54 19.18 -10.27 6.70
N LEU A 55 18.10 -9.70 7.17
CA LEU A 55 16.77 -9.85 6.53
C LEU A 55 16.66 -8.96 5.29
N GLY A 56 15.93 -9.40 4.30
CA GLY A 56 15.67 -8.67 3.07
C GLY A 56 15.29 -9.60 1.93
N CYS A 57 14.86 -9.03 0.82
CA CYS A 57 14.50 -9.84 -0.36
C CYS A 57 15.74 -10.52 -0.94
N THR A 58 15.70 -11.86 -1.04
CA THR A 58 16.80 -12.67 -1.58
C THR A 58 16.59 -13.06 -3.05
N ASP A 59 15.47 -12.65 -3.69
CA ASP A 59 15.20 -12.93 -5.09
C ASP A 59 15.85 -11.86 -5.98
N ALA A 60 16.84 -12.27 -6.77
CA ALA A 60 17.59 -11.36 -7.66
C ALA A 60 16.75 -10.73 -8.79
N THR A 61 15.52 -11.22 -9.02
CA THR A 61 14.59 -10.63 -10.01
C THR A 61 13.71 -9.52 -9.42
N ALA A 62 13.70 -9.39 -8.11
CA ALA A 62 12.89 -8.37 -7.42
C ALA A 62 13.58 -7.00 -7.50
N VAL A 63 12.78 -5.92 -7.59
CA VAL A 63 13.30 -4.54 -7.69
C VAL A 63 13.95 -4.07 -6.39
N ASN A 64 13.57 -4.69 -5.25
CA ASN A 64 14.16 -4.41 -3.94
C ASN A 64 15.11 -5.53 -3.47
N TYR A 65 15.71 -6.27 -4.40
CA TYR A 65 16.70 -7.29 -4.10
C TYR A 65 17.84 -6.74 -3.22
N ASN A 66 18.14 -7.44 -2.14
CA ASN A 66 19.23 -7.09 -1.25
C ASN A 66 20.33 -8.19 -1.33
N ALA A 67 21.41 -7.90 -2.03
CA ALA A 67 22.51 -8.86 -2.22
C ALA A 67 23.23 -9.23 -0.90
N GLN A 68 23.02 -8.49 0.17
CA GLN A 68 23.58 -8.76 1.51
C GLN A 68 22.65 -9.62 2.36
N ALA A 69 21.35 -9.73 1.99
CA ALA A 69 20.40 -10.54 2.74
C ALA A 69 20.80 -12.03 2.68
N ASN A 70 20.77 -12.67 3.84
CA ASN A 70 20.98 -14.12 3.94
C ASN A 70 19.75 -14.86 4.48
N SER A 71 18.67 -14.12 4.68
CA SER A 71 17.36 -14.66 5.07
C SER A 71 16.27 -13.78 4.45
N ASP A 72 15.38 -14.39 3.70
CA ASP A 72 14.27 -13.70 3.06
C ASP A 72 13.30 -13.18 4.14
N ASP A 73 12.90 -11.92 4.03
CA ASP A 73 11.91 -11.30 4.92
C ASP A 73 10.47 -11.44 4.40
N GLY A 74 10.30 -12.07 3.23
CA GLY A 74 9.00 -12.25 2.59
C GLY A 74 8.49 -11.00 1.86
N CYS A 75 9.34 -10.00 1.65
CA CYS A 75 8.94 -8.68 1.15
C CYS A 75 9.50 -8.39 -0.26
N CYS A 76 9.72 -9.40 -1.09
CA CYS A 76 10.16 -9.19 -2.47
C CYS A 76 9.11 -8.45 -3.28
N LYS A 77 9.52 -7.38 -3.98
CA LYS A 77 8.66 -6.55 -4.83
C LYS A 77 9.08 -6.67 -6.29
N TYR A 78 8.09 -6.75 -7.16
CA TYR A 78 8.33 -6.90 -8.61
C TYR A 78 7.85 -5.67 -9.38
N PHE A 79 7.35 -4.67 -8.68
CA PHE A 79 6.97 -3.34 -9.19
C PHE A 79 7.68 -2.30 -8.36
N SER A 80 8.13 -1.22 -9.02
CA SER A 80 8.90 -0.16 -8.36
C SER A 80 8.06 0.71 -7.43
N LEU A 81 6.76 0.83 -7.69
CA LEU A 81 5.87 1.74 -6.97
C LEU A 81 4.84 0.95 -6.17
N VAL A 82 4.70 1.28 -4.89
CA VAL A 82 3.76 0.60 -3.97
C VAL A 82 2.87 1.66 -3.32
N LEU A 83 1.56 1.39 -3.27
CA LEU A 83 0.62 2.17 -2.45
C LEU A 83 0.81 1.75 -1.00
N ASN A 84 1.22 2.70 -0.14
CA ASN A 84 1.59 2.43 1.25
C ASN A 84 0.53 2.90 2.25
N GLU A 85 -0.07 4.09 2.02
CA GLU A 85 -1.06 4.64 2.93
C GLU A 85 -2.14 5.40 2.15
N VAL A 86 -3.39 5.33 2.63
CA VAL A 86 -4.54 6.06 2.07
C VAL A 86 -5.39 6.61 3.22
N LEU A 87 -5.63 7.91 3.20
CA LEU A 87 -6.60 8.57 4.07
C LEU A 87 -7.76 9.07 3.21
N TYR A 88 -8.89 8.40 3.28
CA TYR A 88 -10.10 8.78 2.53
C TYR A 88 -11.21 9.32 3.45
N ASP A 89 -10.99 9.30 4.76
CA ASP A 89 -11.95 9.77 5.78
C ASP A 89 -11.19 10.58 6.84
N PRO A 90 -10.72 11.81 6.50
CA PRO A 90 -9.97 12.62 7.46
C PRO A 90 -10.75 12.89 8.75
N PRO A 91 -10.14 12.66 9.93
CA PRO A 91 -10.81 12.89 11.22
C PRO A 91 -11.41 14.29 11.37
N SER A 92 -12.43 14.40 12.20
CA SER A 92 -13.01 15.71 12.51
C SER A 92 -12.09 16.53 13.43
N GLY A 93 -12.18 17.85 13.33
CA GLY A 93 -11.36 18.78 14.12
C GLY A 93 -9.90 18.80 13.64
N MET A 94 -9.06 19.55 14.36
CA MET A 94 -7.67 19.76 13.96
C MET A 94 -6.80 18.51 13.96
N ASN A 95 -7.27 17.42 14.54
CA ASN A 95 -6.59 16.12 14.43
C ASN A 95 -6.63 15.56 12.99
N GLY A 96 -7.54 16.07 12.17
CA GLY A 96 -7.67 15.67 10.78
C GLY A 96 -7.01 16.62 9.77
N ASP A 97 -6.25 17.62 10.23
CA ASP A 97 -5.42 18.48 9.38
C ASP A 97 -4.19 17.67 8.91
N ALA A 98 -4.41 16.79 7.95
CA ALA A 98 -3.38 15.85 7.51
C ALA A 98 -2.35 16.53 6.62
N ASN A 99 -2.75 17.54 5.86
CA ASN A 99 -1.86 18.28 4.97
C ASN A 99 -1.07 19.37 5.73
N GLN A 100 -1.39 19.60 7.02
CA GLN A 100 -0.72 20.51 7.95
C GLN A 100 -0.69 21.99 7.48
N ASP A 101 -1.72 22.41 6.78
CA ASP A 101 -1.81 23.81 6.35
C ASP A 101 -2.50 24.70 7.40
N GLY A 102 -2.98 24.10 8.50
CA GLY A 102 -3.64 24.80 9.61
C GLY A 102 -5.15 24.88 9.48
N VAL A 103 -5.73 24.22 8.48
CA VAL A 103 -7.17 24.18 8.24
C VAL A 103 -7.59 22.74 8.01
N ARG A 104 -8.49 22.21 8.83
CA ARG A 104 -9.04 20.88 8.56
C ARG A 104 -10.16 20.97 7.53
N ASP A 105 -10.02 20.27 6.41
CA ASP A 105 -11.07 20.14 5.39
C ASP A 105 -11.21 18.66 4.99
N ALA A 106 -12.45 18.20 4.83
CA ALA A 106 -12.73 16.78 4.59
C ALA A 106 -12.17 16.26 3.24
N ASN A 107 -12.07 17.16 2.27
CA ASN A 107 -11.58 16.78 0.92
C ASN A 107 -10.11 17.14 0.73
N GLU A 108 -9.67 18.28 1.30
CA GLU A 108 -8.28 18.75 1.12
C GLU A 108 -7.28 17.88 1.88
N ASP A 109 -7.73 17.31 3.03
CA ASP A 109 -6.91 16.45 3.88
C ASP A 109 -6.93 14.97 3.48
N GLU A 110 -7.74 14.55 2.50
CA GLU A 110 -7.59 13.22 1.90
C GLU A 110 -6.17 13.10 1.34
N PHE A 111 -5.55 11.92 1.48
CA PHE A 111 -4.28 11.72 0.79
C PHE A 111 -4.04 10.27 0.36
N ILE A 112 -3.13 10.16 -0.60
CA ILE A 112 -2.60 8.91 -1.13
C ILE A 112 -1.09 8.96 -1.01
N GLU A 113 -0.49 7.92 -0.44
CA GLU A 113 0.97 7.80 -0.36
C GLU A 113 1.47 6.64 -1.20
N LEU A 114 2.39 6.93 -2.10
CA LEU A 114 3.13 5.95 -2.89
C LEU A 114 4.59 5.95 -2.48
N VAL A 115 5.23 4.78 -2.51
CA VAL A 115 6.65 4.66 -2.21
C VAL A 115 7.37 4.00 -3.38
N ASN A 116 8.47 4.60 -3.83
CA ASN A 116 9.39 3.96 -4.76
C ASN A 116 10.27 2.99 -3.98
N VAL A 117 9.97 1.71 -4.10
CA VAL A 117 10.65 0.66 -3.34
C VAL A 117 11.89 0.11 -4.05
N SER A 118 12.18 0.64 -5.22
CA SER A 118 13.35 0.21 -6.00
C SER A 118 14.60 0.98 -5.56
N ASN A 119 15.76 0.48 -5.97
CA ASN A 119 17.04 1.15 -5.73
C ASN A 119 17.44 2.08 -6.90
N GLN A 120 16.46 2.49 -7.71
CA GLN A 120 16.64 3.42 -8.83
C GLN A 120 15.62 4.56 -8.74
N ASN A 121 15.98 5.71 -9.27
CA ASN A 121 15.02 6.81 -9.43
C ASN A 121 13.95 6.40 -10.44
N LEU A 122 12.71 6.81 -10.20
CA LEU A 122 11.56 6.48 -11.03
C LEU A 122 10.94 7.78 -11.56
N ASP A 123 10.83 7.91 -12.87
CA ASP A 123 10.10 9.01 -13.49
C ASP A 123 8.61 8.67 -13.42
N ILE A 124 7.85 9.45 -12.66
CA ILE A 124 6.40 9.29 -12.52
C ILE A 124 5.63 10.42 -13.24
N SER A 125 6.32 11.20 -14.07
CA SER A 125 5.69 12.27 -14.86
C SER A 125 4.53 11.72 -15.68
N GLY A 126 3.40 12.43 -15.65
CA GLY A 126 2.23 12.02 -16.43
C GLY A 126 1.40 10.90 -15.82
N TYR A 127 1.76 10.37 -14.67
CA TYR A 127 0.91 9.36 -14.00
C TYR A 127 -0.40 10.01 -13.61
N GLU A 128 -1.49 9.26 -13.73
CA GLU A 128 -2.86 9.74 -13.56
C GLU A 128 -3.55 9.04 -12.40
N PHE A 129 -4.25 9.82 -11.58
CA PHE A 129 -4.99 9.35 -10.41
C PHE A 129 -6.48 9.60 -10.63
N TYR A 130 -7.28 8.58 -10.37
CA TYR A 130 -8.73 8.63 -10.59
C TYR A 130 -9.49 8.06 -9.40
N ASP A 131 -10.58 8.71 -9.01
CA ASP A 131 -11.66 8.04 -8.28
C ASP A 131 -12.52 7.25 -9.30
N GLU A 132 -13.49 6.46 -8.84
CA GLU A 132 -14.34 5.64 -9.70
C GLU A 132 -15.13 6.50 -10.70
N THR A 133 -15.70 7.61 -10.25
CA THR A 133 -16.51 8.52 -11.07
C THR A 133 -15.68 9.16 -12.18
N ASN A 134 -14.52 9.67 -11.82
CA ASN A 134 -13.62 10.35 -12.75
C ASN A 134 -12.99 9.37 -13.74
N LEU A 135 -12.69 8.15 -13.30
CA LEU A 135 -12.22 7.09 -14.19
C LEU A 135 -13.26 6.78 -15.29
N ALA A 136 -14.53 6.69 -14.89
CA ALA A 136 -15.62 6.42 -15.85
C ALA A 136 -15.78 7.55 -16.88
N GLN A 137 -15.37 8.78 -16.53
CA GLN A 137 -15.43 9.94 -17.41
C GLN A 137 -14.13 10.18 -18.18
N GLY A 138 -13.05 9.48 -17.83
CA GLY A 138 -11.72 9.68 -18.41
C GLY A 138 -11.09 11.03 -18.03
N MET A 139 -11.41 11.55 -16.84
CA MET A 139 -10.93 12.84 -16.35
C MET A 139 -10.20 12.64 -15.01
N PRO A 140 -8.85 12.58 -15.01
CA PRO A 140 -8.13 12.31 -13.75
C PRO A 140 -8.31 13.42 -12.70
N ASN A 141 -8.35 13.03 -11.44
CA ASN A 141 -8.30 13.96 -10.29
C ASN A 141 -6.93 14.64 -10.23
N HIS A 142 -5.89 13.93 -10.68
CA HIS A 142 -4.53 14.46 -10.72
C HIS A 142 -3.74 13.86 -11.88
N VAL A 143 -2.91 14.71 -12.49
CA VAL A 143 -1.86 14.28 -13.44
C VAL A 143 -0.53 14.77 -12.87
N VAL A 144 0.40 13.85 -12.64
CA VAL A 144 1.70 14.19 -12.08
C VAL A 144 2.46 15.11 -13.04
N PRO A 145 2.95 16.27 -12.56
CA PRO A 145 3.64 17.23 -13.43
C PRO A 145 4.89 16.66 -14.12
N PRO A 146 5.20 17.16 -15.34
CA PRO A 146 6.42 16.74 -16.04
C PRO A 146 7.69 17.01 -15.22
N GLY A 147 8.64 16.10 -15.27
CA GLY A 147 9.91 16.20 -14.56
C GLY A 147 9.84 15.74 -13.10
N THR A 148 8.77 15.05 -12.71
CA THR A 148 8.64 14.52 -11.35
C THR A 148 9.40 13.19 -11.24
N ILE A 149 10.60 13.26 -10.68
CA ILE A 149 11.51 12.11 -10.50
C ILE A 149 11.47 11.69 -9.04
N LEU A 150 10.84 10.58 -8.75
CA LEU A 150 10.75 10.02 -7.39
C LEU A 150 12.03 9.22 -7.09
N SER A 151 12.81 9.70 -6.14
CA SER A 151 14.10 9.08 -5.79
C SER A 151 13.92 7.64 -5.29
N ALA A 152 14.99 6.86 -5.36
CA ALA A 152 15.04 5.52 -4.77
C ALA A 152 14.69 5.61 -3.28
N ASN A 153 13.81 4.72 -2.82
CA ASN A 153 13.40 4.61 -1.40
C ASN A 153 12.85 5.95 -0.87
N SER A 154 11.96 6.59 -1.65
CA SER A 154 11.32 7.85 -1.24
C SER A 154 9.81 7.79 -1.47
N ALA A 155 9.09 8.69 -0.81
CA ALA A 155 7.64 8.75 -0.88
C ALA A 155 7.14 9.84 -1.83
N TYR A 156 5.96 9.63 -2.38
CA TYR A 156 5.15 10.62 -3.10
C TYR A 156 3.82 10.70 -2.36
N VAL A 157 3.50 11.88 -1.85
CA VAL A 157 2.22 12.13 -1.16
C VAL A 157 1.38 13.08 -2.00
N LEU A 158 0.19 12.66 -2.33
CA LEU A 158 -0.80 13.46 -3.06
C LEU A 158 -1.96 13.78 -2.12
N PHE A 159 -2.07 15.04 -1.70
CA PHE A 159 -3.22 15.52 -0.94
C PHE A 159 -4.37 15.93 -1.85
N GLY A 160 -5.60 15.91 -1.32
CA GLY A 160 -6.78 16.39 -2.04
C GLY A 160 -6.69 17.86 -2.39
N GLY A 161 -6.17 18.67 -1.47
CA GLY A 161 -6.08 20.13 -1.70
C GLY A 161 -5.26 20.84 -0.63
N GLY A 162 -5.63 22.10 -0.39
CA GLY A 162 -5.02 22.93 0.63
C GLY A 162 -3.65 23.50 0.23
N SER A 163 -2.85 23.83 1.21
CA SER A 163 -1.53 24.44 1.02
C SER A 163 -0.47 23.77 1.92
N PRO A 164 -0.22 22.45 1.73
CA PRO A 164 0.73 21.76 2.58
C PRO A 164 2.12 22.38 2.55
N PRO A 165 2.81 22.48 3.71
CA PRO A 165 4.17 23.05 3.74
C PRO A 165 5.15 22.10 3.04
N MET A 166 5.73 22.55 1.93
CA MET A 166 6.49 21.72 0.99
C MET A 166 7.78 21.11 1.55
N ASN A 167 8.28 21.62 2.68
CA ASN A 167 9.57 21.17 3.24
C ASN A 167 9.42 20.38 4.55
N LEU A 168 8.22 19.95 4.87
CA LEU A 168 7.95 19.27 6.14
C LEU A 168 8.44 17.82 6.12
N TRP A 169 8.33 17.16 4.98
CA TRP A 169 8.60 15.73 4.85
C TRP A 169 9.94 15.48 4.12
N VAL A 170 10.81 14.74 4.77
CA VAL A 170 12.15 14.38 4.23
C VAL A 170 12.01 13.23 3.24
N ASN A 171 12.72 13.29 2.12
CA ASN A 171 12.67 12.25 1.07
C ASN A 171 11.25 12.05 0.50
N THR A 172 10.45 13.12 0.46
CA THR A 172 9.05 13.03 0.01
C THR A 172 8.76 14.13 -1.00
N ILE A 173 8.14 13.76 -2.09
CA ILE A 173 7.53 14.72 -3.02
C ILE A 173 6.08 14.89 -2.58
N VAL A 174 5.66 16.14 -2.39
CA VAL A 174 4.28 16.47 -1.98
C VAL A 174 3.61 17.27 -3.11
N HIS A 175 2.46 16.80 -3.55
CA HIS A 175 1.59 17.53 -4.48
C HIS A 175 0.17 17.62 -3.92
N VAL A 176 -0.62 18.50 -4.51
CA VAL A 176 -2.08 18.56 -4.30
C VAL A 176 -2.77 18.18 -5.61
N ALA A 177 -3.94 17.61 -5.52
CA ALA A 177 -4.70 17.13 -6.68
C ALA A 177 -4.97 18.28 -7.66
N SER A 178 -4.78 18.02 -8.95
CA SER A 178 -5.00 19.03 -10.01
C SER A 178 -6.46 19.50 -10.05
N ALA A 179 -7.39 18.63 -9.67
CA ALA A 179 -8.81 18.96 -9.56
C ALA A 179 -9.18 19.62 -8.23
N ALA A 180 -8.20 19.81 -7.33
CA ALA A 180 -8.36 20.30 -5.95
C ALA A 180 -9.21 19.37 -5.07
N VAL A 181 -9.39 18.12 -5.46
CA VAL A 181 -10.01 17.05 -4.65
C VAL A 181 -9.50 15.70 -5.15
N LEU A 182 -9.33 14.74 -4.25
CA LEU A 182 -9.20 13.31 -4.59
C LEU A 182 -10.58 12.67 -4.70
N ASN A 183 -11.52 13.14 -3.88
CA ASN A 183 -12.94 12.77 -3.92
C ASN A 183 -13.14 11.27 -3.66
N LEU A 184 -12.38 10.71 -2.72
CA LEU A 184 -12.49 9.31 -2.33
C LEU A 184 -13.69 9.15 -1.39
N ASN A 185 -14.69 8.43 -1.84
CA ASN A 185 -15.94 8.24 -1.09
C ASN A 185 -15.71 7.34 0.13
N ASN A 186 -16.22 7.74 1.30
CA ASN A 186 -15.99 7.02 2.56
C ASN A 186 -16.62 5.62 2.62
N SER A 187 -17.58 5.31 1.76
CA SER A 187 -18.33 4.05 1.84
C SER A 187 -18.20 3.15 0.62
N SER A 188 -17.78 3.69 -0.51
CA SER A 188 -17.68 2.92 -1.75
C SER A 188 -16.94 3.75 -2.80
N ASP A 189 -15.72 3.37 -3.12
CA ASP A 189 -14.95 3.99 -4.19
C ASP A 189 -13.79 3.09 -4.60
N THR A 190 -13.20 3.42 -5.73
CA THR A 190 -12.00 2.73 -6.23
C THR A 190 -10.99 3.76 -6.72
N LEU A 191 -9.88 3.87 -6.02
CA LEU A 191 -8.72 4.62 -6.51
C LEU A 191 -8.05 3.80 -7.62
N THR A 192 -7.87 4.42 -8.79
CA THR A 192 -7.10 3.82 -9.89
C THR A 192 -5.93 4.74 -10.24
N ILE A 193 -4.73 4.16 -10.33
CA ILE A 193 -3.52 4.89 -10.75
C ILE A 193 -3.01 4.27 -12.05
N LYS A 194 -2.75 5.12 -13.05
CA LYS A 194 -2.23 4.72 -14.35
C LYS A 194 -0.90 5.38 -14.64
N ASP A 195 -0.08 4.73 -15.47
CA ASP A 195 1.15 5.33 -15.99
C ASP A 195 0.84 6.31 -17.14
N GLU A 196 1.88 6.97 -17.64
CA GLU A 196 1.80 8.00 -18.69
C GLU A 196 1.31 7.48 -20.03
N ILE A 197 1.23 6.16 -20.21
CA ILE A 197 0.70 5.55 -21.46
C ILE A 197 -0.65 4.86 -21.21
N GLY A 198 -1.22 5.01 -20.00
CA GLY A 198 -2.58 4.56 -19.66
C GLY A 198 -2.68 3.14 -19.12
N ASN A 199 -1.56 2.47 -18.81
CA ASN A 199 -1.62 1.16 -18.14
C ASN A 199 -2.02 1.35 -16.68
N THR A 200 -2.95 0.54 -16.20
CA THR A 200 -3.32 0.52 -14.78
C THR A 200 -2.21 -0.13 -13.97
N LEU A 201 -1.65 0.62 -13.03
CA LEU A 201 -0.58 0.18 -12.13
C LEU A 201 -1.13 -0.29 -10.78
N ILE A 202 -2.08 0.48 -10.21
CA ILE A 202 -2.61 0.27 -8.87
C ILE A 202 -4.12 0.44 -8.92
N VAL A 203 -4.84 -0.46 -8.23
CA VAL A 203 -6.26 -0.33 -7.93
C VAL A 203 -6.43 -0.59 -6.44
N PHE A 204 -7.08 0.34 -5.76
CA PHE A 204 -7.37 0.24 -4.32
C PHE A 204 -8.87 0.39 -4.11
N ASP A 205 -9.49 -0.63 -3.53
CA ASP A 205 -10.93 -0.70 -3.31
C ASP A 205 -11.26 -0.19 -1.89
N VAL A 206 -11.79 1.02 -1.81
CA VAL A 206 -12.18 1.65 -0.54
C VAL A 206 -13.31 0.85 0.13
N GLU A 207 -14.22 0.26 -0.66
CA GLU A 207 -15.36 -0.52 -0.13
C GLU A 207 -14.90 -1.68 0.76
N ALA A 208 -13.81 -2.35 0.39
CA ALA A 208 -13.29 -3.49 1.15
C ALA A 208 -12.80 -3.10 2.54
N LEU A 209 -12.43 -1.85 2.73
CA LEU A 209 -11.88 -1.33 3.99
C LEU A 209 -12.82 -0.35 4.69
N SER A 210 -13.88 0.07 4.01
CA SER A 210 -14.76 1.16 4.46
C SER A 210 -15.50 0.80 5.75
N ASN A 211 -15.24 1.56 6.80
CA ASN A 211 -15.98 1.51 8.06
C ASN A 211 -15.99 2.89 8.74
N ASN A 212 -15.77 3.96 7.96
CA ASN A 212 -15.69 5.33 8.45
C ASN A 212 -14.68 5.45 9.62
N PRO A 213 -13.41 5.15 9.37
CA PRO A 213 -12.48 4.96 10.49
C PRO A 213 -11.99 6.25 11.15
N ASP A 214 -12.14 7.41 10.52
CA ASP A 214 -11.52 8.67 10.98
C ASP A 214 -9.99 8.51 11.14
N GLU A 215 -9.35 7.71 10.26
CA GLU A 215 -7.92 7.44 10.25
C GLU A 215 -7.52 6.82 8.92
N SER A 216 -6.23 6.77 8.64
CA SER A 216 -5.76 6.17 7.40
C SER A 216 -5.74 4.64 7.47
N TYR A 217 -5.66 4.01 6.31
CA TYR A 217 -5.23 2.63 6.14
C TYR A 217 -3.78 2.63 5.69
N SER A 218 -2.92 1.97 6.47
CA SER A 218 -1.48 1.89 6.22
C SER A 218 -1.05 0.43 6.12
N ARG A 219 -0.02 0.15 5.35
CA ARG A 219 0.53 -1.21 5.31
C ARG A 219 1.35 -1.49 6.57
N ILE A 220 1.23 -2.71 7.11
CA ILE A 220 2.08 -3.16 8.20
C ILE A 220 2.67 -4.55 7.92
N PRO A 221 3.99 -4.69 7.84
CA PRO A 221 4.99 -3.61 7.80
C PRO A 221 4.80 -2.67 6.60
N ASP A 222 5.26 -1.43 6.75
CA ASP A 222 5.27 -0.45 5.65
C ASP A 222 5.76 -1.10 4.36
N ILE A 223 5.18 -0.70 3.22
CA ILE A 223 5.53 -1.20 1.89
C ILE A 223 5.03 -2.64 1.67
N CYS A 224 5.14 -3.50 2.67
CA CYS A 224 5.17 -4.95 2.55
C CYS A 224 3.88 -5.65 2.97
N GLY A 225 3.28 -5.20 4.05
CA GLY A 225 2.15 -5.90 4.69
C GLY A 225 0.79 -5.62 4.07
N ASP A 226 -0.22 -6.18 4.70
CA ASP A 226 -1.62 -5.88 4.37
C ASP A 226 -1.99 -4.51 4.94
N PHE A 227 -3.02 -3.90 4.39
CA PHE A 227 -3.59 -2.66 4.92
C PHE A 227 -4.33 -2.92 6.22
N VAL A 228 -4.04 -2.12 7.23
CA VAL A 228 -4.75 -2.12 8.53
C VAL A 228 -5.02 -0.68 8.93
N GLN A 229 -5.92 -0.47 9.89
CA GLN A 229 -6.19 0.86 10.45
C GLN A 229 -4.96 1.37 11.20
N HIS A 230 -4.58 2.62 10.95
CA HIS A 230 -3.34 3.24 11.43
C HIS A 230 -3.25 3.30 12.95
N ASN A 231 -4.34 3.67 13.61
CA ASN A 231 -4.43 3.81 15.08
C ASN A 231 -4.07 2.51 15.82
N SER A 232 -4.22 1.35 15.17
CA SER A 232 -3.80 0.08 15.77
C SER A 232 -2.27 -0.08 15.81
N LEU A 233 -1.52 0.78 15.13
CA LEU A 233 -0.09 0.68 14.90
C LEU A 233 0.73 1.72 15.67
N SER A 234 0.16 2.90 15.89
CA SER A 234 0.87 4.05 16.45
C SER A 234 -0.04 4.92 17.30
N ASN A 235 0.48 6.01 17.81
CA ASN A 235 -0.30 7.00 18.55
C ASN A 235 -0.96 8.06 17.64
N GLY A 236 -0.74 7.96 16.34
CA GLY A 236 -1.31 8.86 15.33
C GLY A 236 -2.50 8.26 14.62
N LEU A 237 -3.11 9.04 13.77
CA LEU A 237 -4.23 8.62 12.93
C LEU A 237 -3.82 8.47 11.47
N PHE A 238 -2.62 8.94 11.12
CA PHE A 238 -2.02 8.87 9.78
C PHE A 238 -0.54 9.29 9.86
N SER A 239 0.23 9.00 8.82
CA SER A 239 1.67 9.28 8.79
C SER A 239 2.19 9.73 7.41
N PRO A 240 1.54 10.68 6.71
CA PRO A 240 1.94 11.02 5.33
C PRO A 240 3.42 11.40 5.26
N GLY A 241 4.14 10.82 4.30
CA GLY A 241 5.56 11.10 4.05
C GLY A 241 6.52 10.39 4.98
N THR A 242 6.01 9.54 5.88
CA THR A 242 6.85 8.75 6.80
C THR A 242 6.25 7.35 6.97
N LYS A 243 7.07 6.44 7.44
CA LYS A 243 6.59 5.14 7.92
C LYS A 243 5.72 5.31 9.17
N VAL A 244 4.96 4.29 9.49
CA VAL A 244 4.07 4.27 10.67
C VAL A 244 4.85 4.58 11.98
N ASP A 245 6.14 4.25 12.04
CA ASP A 245 6.97 4.55 13.23
C ASP A 245 7.53 5.99 13.23
N GLY A 246 7.21 6.79 12.21
CA GLY A 246 7.65 8.18 12.07
C GLY A 246 9.01 8.36 11.42
N THR A 247 9.68 7.27 11.01
CA THR A 247 10.96 7.38 10.28
C THR A 247 10.72 7.59 8.79
N SER A 248 11.70 8.14 8.09
CA SER A 248 11.63 8.31 6.63
C SER A 248 11.81 6.96 5.90
N PHE A 249 11.33 6.90 4.69
CA PHE A 249 11.52 5.78 3.79
C PHE A 249 12.97 5.64 3.34
#